data_b8f75ad97f1eaebaa112a648e1aa92f3
#
_entry.id   b8f75ad97f1eaebaa112a648e1aa92f3
#
_cell.length_a   1.000
_cell.length_b   1.000
_cell.length_c   1.000
_cell.angle_alpha   90.00
_cell.angle_beta   90.00
_cell.angle_gamma   90.00
#
_symmetry.space_group_name_H-M   'P 1'
#
loop_
_entity.id
_entity.type
_entity.pdbx_description
1 polymer ?
#
loop_
_entity_poly.entity_id
_entity_poly.type
_entity_poly.pdbx_seq_one_letter_code
_entity_poly.pdbx_strand_id
1 'polypeptide(L)'
;VYSGLFALALGINITSGRFDFSLGATMILAIIIGGNFAKNHHMGAAGLLIVTVLVGMIIGLASGIIYVSLKLPPMVSSLGLAIVYEAIAFMLNRAKGIKLVGKSHMLVFAKMPGALILIIVVLAVLVILWDHSKFGYNRAALASGQKIATDVGINEKKNALICYIIAGALLGLAGVVYISKFGSVSRRQDWEV
;
A
#
# COMPACT_ATOMS: atom_id res chain seq x y z
N VAL A 1 -11.51 -9.21 1.54
CA VAL A 1 -10.98 -8.34 0.47
C VAL A 1 -9.76 -7.55 0.93
N TYR A 2 -9.84 -6.71 1.99
CA TYR A 2 -8.68 -5.92 2.44
C TYR A 2 -7.47 -6.78 2.82
N SER A 3 -7.68 -7.91 3.50
CA SER A 3 -6.59 -8.85 3.85
C SER A 3 -5.96 -9.48 2.60
N GLY A 4 -6.75 -9.75 1.56
CA GLY A 4 -6.24 -10.25 0.28
C GLY A 4 -5.37 -9.22 -0.44
N LEU A 5 -5.80 -7.95 -0.47
CA LEU A 5 -5.00 -6.85 -1.04
C LEU A 5 -3.70 -6.63 -0.27
N PHE A 6 -3.74 -6.75 1.05
CA PHE A 6 -2.56 -6.69 1.90
C PHE A 6 -1.60 -7.86 1.63
N ALA A 7 -2.13 -9.08 1.50
CA ALA A 7 -1.34 -10.26 1.17
C ALA A 7 -0.70 -10.16 -0.23
N LEU A 8 -1.40 -9.59 -1.21
CA LEU A 8 -0.84 -9.31 -2.54
C LEU A 8 0.31 -8.30 -2.47
N ALA A 9 0.15 -7.21 -1.71
CA ALA A 9 1.22 -6.22 -1.51
C ALA A 9 2.46 -6.85 -0.85
N LEU A 10 2.26 -7.68 0.18
CA LEU A 10 3.33 -8.44 0.83
C LEU A 10 3.97 -9.42 -0.14
N GLY A 11 3.17 -10.15 -0.91
CA GLY A 11 3.63 -11.13 -1.90
C GLY A 11 4.54 -10.53 -2.97
N ILE A 12 4.25 -9.31 -3.46
CA ILE A 12 5.10 -8.61 -4.43
C ILE A 12 6.50 -8.38 -3.85
N ASN A 13 6.59 -7.93 -2.61
CA ASN A 13 7.86 -7.63 -1.96
C ASN A 13 8.63 -8.92 -1.63
N ILE A 14 7.97 -9.94 -1.08
CA ILE A 14 8.60 -11.23 -0.76
C ILE A 14 9.14 -11.92 -2.02
N THR A 15 8.33 -12.02 -3.06
CA THR A 15 8.74 -12.66 -4.32
C THR A 15 9.84 -11.91 -5.05
N SER A 16 10.10 -10.66 -4.67
CA SER A 16 11.23 -9.86 -5.14
C SER A 16 12.45 -9.92 -4.21
N GLY A 17 12.44 -10.84 -3.22
CA GLY A 17 13.50 -11.02 -2.24
C GLY A 17 13.57 -9.93 -1.16
N ARG A 18 12.49 -9.15 -0.98
CA ARG A 18 12.46 -8.01 -0.05
C ARG A 18 11.31 -8.17 0.93
N PHE A 19 11.64 -8.54 2.16
CA PHE A 19 10.64 -8.58 3.23
C PHE A 19 10.43 -7.17 3.79
N ASP A 20 9.17 -6.71 3.80
CA ASP A 20 8.80 -5.35 4.20
C ASP A 20 7.84 -5.37 5.39
N PHE A 21 8.31 -4.83 6.52
CA PHE A 21 7.51 -4.69 7.74
C PHE A 21 6.69 -3.39 7.77
N SER A 22 6.94 -2.44 6.86
CA SER A 22 6.28 -1.14 6.88
C SER A 22 4.86 -1.16 6.28
N LEU A 23 4.40 -2.29 5.74
CA LEU A 23 3.14 -2.39 4.98
C LEU A 23 1.92 -1.93 5.80
N GLY A 24 1.83 -2.35 7.08
CA GLY A 24 0.74 -1.94 7.96
C GLY A 24 0.73 -0.44 8.22
N ALA A 25 1.90 0.12 8.53
CA ALA A 25 2.08 1.55 8.76
C ALA A 25 1.79 2.37 7.49
N THR A 26 2.25 1.88 6.32
CA THR A 26 1.97 2.48 5.00
C THR A 26 0.48 2.52 4.70
N MET A 27 -0.25 1.42 4.95
CA MET A 27 -1.70 1.36 4.75
C MET A 27 -2.43 2.38 5.63
N ILE A 28 -2.09 2.44 6.93
CA ILE A 28 -2.71 3.37 7.89
C ILE A 28 -2.39 4.81 7.49
N LEU A 29 -1.14 5.12 7.17
CA LEU A 29 -0.73 6.46 6.79
C LEU A 29 -1.41 6.90 5.50
N ALA A 30 -1.48 6.02 4.49
CA ALA A 30 -2.14 6.32 3.21
C ALA A 30 -3.62 6.66 3.40
N ILE A 31 -4.35 5.90 4.22
CA ILE A 31 -5.78 6.17 4.44
C ILE A 31 -6.02 7.40 5.32
N ILE A 32 -5.13 7.69 6.28
CA ILE A 32 -5.25 8.91 7.09
C ILE A 32 -5.06 10.15 6.21
N ILE A 33 -4.01 10.20 5.40
CA ILE A 33 -3.74 11.34 4.51
C ILE A 33 -4.81 11.43 3.42
N GLY A 34 -5.00 10.36 2.65
CA GLY A 34 -5.92 10.34 1.52
C GLY A 34 -7.37 10.49 1.94
N GLY A 35 -7.75 9.86 3.05
CA GLY A 35 -9.11 9.95 3.58
C GLY A 35 -9.44 11.33 4.16
N ASN A 36 -8.49 11.98 4.87
CA ASN A 36 -8.71 13.35 5.35
C ASN A 36 -8.81 14.33 4.18
N PHE A 37 -7.98 14.18 3.16
CA PHE A 37 -8.05 15.01 1.95
C PHE A 37 -9.40 14.85 1.26
N ALA A 38 -9.82 13.62 0.98
CA ALA A 38 -11.09 13.33 0.34
C ALA A 38 -12.30 13.82 1.16
N LYS A 39 -12.22 13.71 2.50
CA LYS A 39 -13.25 14.21 3.42
C LYS A 39 -13.37 15.73 3.40
N ASN A 40 -12.24 16.44 3.41
CA ASN A 40 -12.19 17.91 3.46
C ASN A 40 -12.68 18.53 2.14
N HIS A 41 -12.40 17.89 1.01
CA HIS A 41 -12.84 18.34 -0.31
C HIS A 41 -14.20 17.76 -0.74
N HIS A 42 -14.94 17.13 0.18
CA HIS A 42 -16.25 16.53 -0.09
C HIS A 42 -16.26 15.56 -1.29
N MET A 43 -15.15 14.88 -1.54
CA MET A 43 -15.02 13.92 -2.62
C MET A 43 -15.82 12.65 -2.27
N GLY A 44 -16.50 12.09 -3.27
CA GLY A 44 -17.23 10.82 -3.09
C GLY A 44 -16.31 9.60 -2.92
N ALA A 45 -16.90 8.39 -3.00
CA ALA A 45 -16.14 7.14 -2.90
C ALA A 45 -15.01 7.02 -3.92
N ALA A 46 -15.25 7.46 -5.17
CA ALA A 46 -14.23 7.45 -6.22
C ALA A 46 -13.05 8.38 -5.87
N GLY A 47 -13.32 9.57 -5.35
CA GLY A 47 -12.28 10.49 -4.92
C GLY A 47 -11.46 9.93 -3.76
N LEU A 48 -12.12 9.33 -2.76
CA LEU A 48 -11.44 8.64 -1.67
C LEU A 48 -10.49 7.56 -2.19
N LEU A 49 -10.95 6.73 -3.14
CA LEU A 49 -10.15 5.66 -3.73
C LEU A 49 -8.94 6.22 -4.46
N ILE A 50 -9.14 7.15 -5.40
CA ILE A 50 -8.08 7.71 -6.24
C ILE A 50 -7.02 8.38 -5.38
N VAL A 51 -7.43 9.27 -4.46
CA VAL A 51 -6.49 10.02 -3.62
C VAL A 51 -5.70 9.08 -2.69
N THR A 52 -6.38 8.12 -2.07
CA THR A 52 -5.70 7.18 -1.15
C THR A 52 -4.71 6.28 -1.88
N VAL A 53 -5.05 5.83 -3.10
CA VAL A 53 -4.13 5.05 -3.94
C VAL A 53 -2.92 5.89 -4.34
N LEU A 54 -3.12 7.13 -4.80
CA LEU A 54 -2.01 8.03 -5.15
C LEU A 54 -1.10 8.30 -3.95
N VAL A 55 -1.67 8.56 -2.79
CA VAL A 55 -0.89 8.74 -1.55
C VAL A 55 -0.13 7.46 -1.20
N GLY A 56 -0.76 6.28 -1.32
CA GLY A 56 -0.10 5.00 -1.13
C GLY A 56 1.08 4.79 -2.08
N MET A 57 0.92 5.15 -3.36
CA MET A 57 2.01 5.11 -4.35
C MET A 57 3.17 6.04 -3.98
N ILE A 58 2.89 7.25 -3.50
CA ILE A 58 3.90 8.22 -3.08
C ILE A 58 4.67 7.70 -1.87
N ILE A 59 3.98 7.15 -0.86
CA ILE A 59 4.62 6.56 0.32
C ILE A 59 5.46 5.34 -0.09
N GLY A 60 4.93 4.48 -0.97
CA GLY A 60 5.66 3.35 -1.53
C GLY A 60 6.92 3.79 -2.29
N LEU A 61 6.81 4.84 -3.13
CA LEU A 61 7.96 5.42 -3.82
C LEU A 61 9.02 5.93 -2.83
N ALA A 62 8.61 6.66 -1.78
CA ALA A 62 9.50 7.12 -0.73
C ALA A 62 10.22 5.96 -0.04
N SER A 63 9.49 4.90 0.33
CA SER A 63 10.07 3.67 0.88
C SER A 63 11.09 3.04 -0.06
N GLY A 64 10.77 2.95 -1.34
CA GLY A 64 11.66 2.40 -2.36
C GLY A 64 12.93 3.23 -2.55
N ILE A 65 12.83 4.57 -2.56
CA ILE A 65 13.98 5.46 -2.66
C ILE A 65 14.89 5.29 -1.44
N ILE A 66 14.32 5.27 -0.24
CA ILE A 66 15.07 5.09 1.00
C ILE A 66 15.78 3.73 1.00
N TYR A 67 15.07 2.65 0.64
CA TYR A 67 15.66 1.32 0.52
C TYR A 67 16.85 1.29 -0.45
N VAL A 68 16.69 1.83 -1.65
CA VAL A 68 17.75 1.85 -2.68
C VAL A 68 18.94 2.73 -2.25
N SER A 69 18.68 3.81 -1.51
CA SER A 69 19.71 4.77 -1.09
C SER A 69 20.55 4.28 0.08
N LEU A 70 19.89 3.67 1.08
CA LEU A 70 20.57 3.23 2.32
C LEU A 70 21.43 1.98 2.13
N LYS A 71 21.12 1.13 1.12
CA LYS A 71 21.80 -0.16 0.89
C LYS A 71 21.81 -1.07 2.13
N LEU A 72 20.82 -0.93 3.00
CA LEU A 72 20.64 -1.77 4.18
C LEU A 72 19.81 -3.01 3.84
N PRO A 73 19.88 -4.08 4.66
CA PRO A 73 18.96 -5.20 4.53
C PRO A 73 17.50 -4.72 4.54
N PRO A 74 16.61 -5.27 3.68
CA PRO A 74 15.23 -4.81 3.55
C PRO A 74 14.47 -4.79 4.87
N MET A 75 14.69 -5.80 5.73
CA MET A 75 14.05 -5.89 7.03
C MET A 75 14.39 -4.71 7.95
N VAL A 76 15.67 -4.30 7.98
CA VAL A 76 16.12 -3.21 8.87
C VAL A 76 15.55 -1.87 8.40
N SER A 77 15.62 -1.59 7.10
CA SER A 77 15.10 -0.36 6.53
C SER A 77 13.58 -0.26 6.69
N SER A 78 12.84 -1.36 6.49
CA SER A 78 11.38 -1.37 6.62
C SER A 78 10.89 -1.25 8.06
N LEU A 79 11.61 -1.80 9.04
CA LEU A 79 11.30 -1.59 10.46
C LEU A 79 11.46 -0.11 10.86
N GLY A 80 12.56 0.53 10.43
CA GLY A 80 12.75 1.96 10.65
C GLY A 80 11.64 2.80 10.01
N LEU A 81 11.29 2.50 8.76
CA LEU A 81 10.19 3.16 8.07
C LEU A 81 8.83 2.93 8.73
N ALA A 82 8.57 1.73 9.24
CA ALA A 82 7.33 1.43 9.95
C ALA A 82 7.14 2.37 11.15
N ILE A 83 8.18 2.54 11.97
CA ILE A 83 8.15 3.45 13.13
C ILE A 83 7.93 4.90 12.69
N VAL A 84 8.63 5.36 11.65
CA VAL A 84 8.48 6.72 11.12
C VAL A 84 7.07 6.96 10.60
N TYR A 85 6.53 6.04 9.81
CA TYR A 85 5.18 6.17 9.25
C TYR A 85 4.10 6.11 10.33
N GLU A 86 4.29 5.27 11.36
CA GLU A 86 3.40 5.25 12.51
C GLU A 86 3.45 6.55 13.31
N ALA A 87 4.63 7.12 13.49
CA ALA A 87 4.79 8.41 14.17
C ALA A 87 4.11 9.53 13.39
N ILE A 88 4.30 9.59 12.07
CA ILE A 88 3.62 10.57 11.21
C ILE A 88 2.10 10.37 11.27
N ALA A 89 1.61 9.13 11.18
CA ALA A 89 0.18 8.81 11.26
C ALA A 89 -0.42 9.23 12.60
N PHE A 90 0.34 9.10 13.69
CA PHE A 90 -0.05 9.55 15.02
C PHE A 90 -0.09 11.08 15.15
N MET A 91 0.90 11.78 14.59
CA MET A 91 0.95 13.25 14.60
C MET A 91 -0.16 13.86 13.75
N LEU A 92 -0.47 13.25 12.61
CA LEU A 92 -1.57 13.67 11.76
C LEU A 92 -2.89 13.50 12.51
N ASN A 93 -3.71 14.55 12.48
CA ASN A 93 -5.03 14.55 13.11
C ASN A 93 -5.02 14.35 14.65
N ARG A 94 -3.90 14.69 15.33
CA ARG A 94 -3.74 14.65 16.80
C ARG A 94 -4.16 13.29 17.39
N ALA A 95 -3.70 12.20 16.81
CA ALA A 95 -4.01 10.83 17.20
C ALA A 95 -5.48 10.39 17.07
N LYS A 96 -6.37 11.24 16.57
CA LYS A 96 -7.81 10.92 16.44
C LYS A 96 -8.10 9.94 15.30
N GLY A 97 -7.10 9.67 14.42
CA GLY A 97 -7.30 8.88 13.23
C GLY A 97 -8.33 9.51 12.29
N ILE A 98 -8.90 8.73 11.40
CA ILE A 98 -9.98 9.17 10.52
C ILE A 98 -11.27 8.43 10.83
N LYS A 99 -12.39 9.16 10.88
CA LYS A 99 -13.75 8.61 11.03
C LYS A 99 -14.58 9.06 9.82
N LEU A 100 -15.12 8.08 9.09
CA LEU A 100 -16.07 8.28 7.98
C LEU A 100 -17.47 7.78 8.34
N VAL A 101 -17.70 7.48 9.63
CA VAL A 101 -19.01 7.08 10.15
C VAL A 101 -20.04 8.18 9.81
N GLY A 102 -21.18 7.78 9.24
CA GLY A 102 -22.24 8.73 8.80
C GLY A 102 -22.12 9.22 7.35
N LYS A 103 -21.00 8.97 6.66
CA LYS A 103 -20.83 9.27 5.22
C LYS A 103 -21.01 8.01 4.36
N SER A 104 -22.22 7.47 4.32
CA SER A 104 -22.53 6.19 3.64
C SER A 104 -22.15 6.17 2.16
N HIS A 105 -22.17 7.32 1.48
CA HIS A 105 -21.75 7.47 0.09
C HIS A 105 -20.24 7.27 -0.12
N MET A 106 -19.39 7.34 0.93
CA MET A 106 -17.95 7.06 0.86
C MET A 106 -17.61 5.61 1.23
N LEU A 107 -18.55 4.86 1.80
CA LEU A 107 -18.34 3.50 2.32
C LEU A 107 -18.83 2.39 1.35
N VAL A 108 -18.87 2.69 0.06
CA VAL A 108 -19.44 1.80 -0.96
C VAL A 108 -18.58 0.54 -1.16
N PHE A 109 -17.26 0.65 -1.00
CA PHE A 109 -16.33 -0.44 -1.29
C PHE A 109 -16.31 -1.60 -0.27
N ALA A 110 -17.07 -1.49 0.83
CA ALA A 110 -17.27 -2.60 1.77
C ALA A 110 -18.50 -3.46 1.43
N LYS A 111 -19.41 -2.94 0.61
CA LYS A 111 -20.66 -3.63 0.26
C LYS A 111 -20.48 -4.50 -0.98
N MET A 112 -21.18 -5.65 -1.00
CA MET A 112 -21.34 -6.44 -2.21
C MET A 112 -22.27 -5.69 -3.18
N PRO A 113 -21.99 -5.67 -4.50
CA PRO A 113 -20.92 -6.35 -5.23
C PRO A 113 -19.62 -5.53 -5.38
N GLY A 114 -19.56 -4.26 -4.91
CA GLY A 114 -18.44 -3.34 -5.15
C GLY A 114 -17.08 -3.89 -4.69
N ALA A 115 -17.03 -4.56 -3.53
CA ALA A 115 -15.81 -5.17 -3.01
C ALA A 115 -15.28 -6.32 -3.90
N LEU A 116 -16.19 -7.11 -4.51
CA LEU A 116 -15.81 -8.19 -5.42
C LEU A 116 -15.30 -7.65 -6.75
N ILE A 117 -15.97 -6.66 -7.31
CA ILE A 117 -15.55 -6.01 -8.56
C ILE A 117 -14.14 -5.43 -8.39
N LEU A 118 -13.89 -4.73 -7.28
CA LEU A 118 -12.59 -4.14 -7.00
C LEU A 118 -11.48 -5.19 -6.96
N ILE A 119 -11.67 -6.31 -6.25
CA ILE A 119 -10.62 -7.34 -6.16
C ILE A 119 -10.39 -8.03 -7.51
N ILE A 120 -11.44 -8.28 -8.29
CA ILE A 120 -11.32 -8.88 -9.62
C ILE A 120 -10.52 -7.96 -10.55
N VAL A 121 -10.83 -6.66 -10.55
CA VAL A 121 -10.09 -5.67 -11.36
C VAL A 121 -8.63 -5.62 -10.94
N VAL A 122 -8.34 -5.58 -9.63
CA VAL A 122 -6.97 -5.58 -9.12
C VAL A 122 -6.21 -6.83 -9.53
N LEU A 123 -6.83 -8.01 -9.39
CA LEU A 123 -6.21 -9.27 -9.80
C LEU A 123 -5.93 -9.29 -11.31
N ALA A 124 -6.88 -8.84 -12.13
CA ALA A 124 -6.69 -8.76 -13.58
C ALA A 124 -5.52 -7.85 -13.95
N VAL A 125 -5.43 -6.67 -13.32
CA VAL A 125 -4.31 -5.73 -13.54
C VAL A 125 -2.98 -6.35 -13.10
N LEU A 126 -2.93 -7.04 -11.97
CA LEU A 126 -1.72 -7.69 -11.48
C LEU A 126 -1.27 -8.84 -12.40
N VAL A 127 -2.19 -9.67 -12.89
CA VAL A 127 -1.88 -10.74 -13.86
C VAL A 127 -1.28 -10.14 -15.13
N ILE A 128 -1.88 -9.08 -15.68
CA ILE A 128 -1.34 -8.40 -16.85
C ILE A 128 0.06 -7.84 -16.57
N LEU A 129 0.27 -7.22 -15.40
CA LEU A 129 1.57 -6.67 -15.02
C LEU A 129 2.63 -7.76 -14.83
N TRP A 130 2.27 -8.96 -14.36
CA TRP A 130 3.21 -10.02 -14.09
C TRP A 130 3.53 -10.86 -15.32
N ASP A 131 2.51 -11.26 -16.06
CA ASP A 131 2.67 -12.21 -17.17
C ASP A 131 2.91 -11.53 -18.52
N HIS A 132 2.51 -10.27 -18.68
CA HIS A 132 2.55 -9.57 -19.97
C HIS A 132 3.40 -8.29 -19.98
N SER A 133 4.21 -8.04 -18.92
CA SER A 133 5.08 -6.86 -18.87
C SER A 133 6.56 -7.19 -18.69
N LYS A 134 7.42 -6.32 -19.24
CA LYS A 134 8.87 -6.39 -19.00
C LYS A 134 9.22 -6.34 -17.51
N PHE A 135 8.39 -5.66 -16.71
CA PHE A 135 8.56 -5.59 -15.26
C PHE A 135 8.39 -6.98 -14.61
N GLY A 136 7.35 -7.73 -14.99
CA GLY A 136 7.10 -9.07 -14.47
C GLY A 136 8.24 -10.05 -14.79
N TYR A 137 8.71 -10.06 -16.02
CA TYR A 137 9.86 -10.87 -16.44
C TYR A 137 11.14 -10.50 -15.67
N ASN A 138 11.44 -9.20 -15.55
CA ASN A 138 12.62 -8.74 -14.81
C ASN A 138 12.54 -9.12 -13.32
N ARG A 139 11.34 -9.03 -12.72
CA ARG A 139 11.09 -9.44 -11.35
C ARG A 139 11.33 -10.94 -11.15
N ALA A 140 10.80 -11.78 -12.04
CA ALA A 140 10.99 -13.22 -11.99
C ALA A 140 12.47 -13.60 -12.14
N ALA A 141 13.20 -12.96 -13.05
CA ALA A 141 14.63 -13.18 -13.23
C ALA A 141 15.43 -12.78 -11.98
N LEU A 142 15.13 -11.63 -11.36
CA LEU A 142 15.77 -11.20 -10.11
C LEU A 142 15.46 -12.13 -8.93
N ALA A 143 14.24 -12.69 -8.88
CA ALA A 143 13.85 -13.66 -7.86
C ALA A 143 14.60 -14.99 -8.00
N SER A 144 14.90 -15.41 -9.22
CA SER A 144 15.63 -16.66 -9.51
C SER A 144 17.14 -16.55 -9.26
N GLY A 145 17.71 -15.34 -9.35
CA GLY A 145 19.14 -15.12 -9.12
C GLY A 145 19.55 -13.66 -9.36
N GLN A 146 19.59 -12.90 -8.28
CA GLN A 146 19.82 -11.45 -8.33
C GLN A 146 21.16 -11.08 -9.02
N LYS A 147 22.24 -11.80 -8.71
CA LYS A 147 23.56 -11.54 -9.29
C LYS A 147 23.57 -11.82 -10.80
N ILE A 148 23.03 -12.97 -11.21
CA ILE A 148 22.96 -13.37 -12.63
C ILE A 148 22.08 -12.38 -13.41
N ALA A 149 20.93 -12.00 -12.85
CA ALA A 149 20.02 -11.06 -13.49
C ALA A 149 20.64 -9.65 -13.66
N THR A 150 21.43 -9.20 -12.69
CA THR A 150 22.15 -7.92 -12.82
C THR A 150 23.28 -7.97 -13.83
N ASP A 151 23.99 -9.11 -13.93
CA ASP A 151 25.08 -9.30 -14.88
C ASP A 151 24.58 -9.29 -16.35
N VAL A 152 23.33 -9.72 -16.59
CA VAL A 152 22.68 -9.61 -17.92
C VAL A 152 22.00 -8.28 -18.15
N GLY A 153 22.20 -7.28 -17.27
CA GLY A 153 21.78 -5.90 -17.48
C GLY A 153 20.41 -5.52 -16.90
N ILE A 154 19.78 -6.36 -16.08
CA ILE A 154 18.53 -6.02 -15.40
C ILE A 154 18.80 -5.02 -14.27
N ASN A 155 18.15 -3.87 -14.34
CA ASN A 155 18.31 -2.82 -13.33
C ASN A 155 17.47 -3.14 -12.08
N GLU A 156 18.13 -3.72 -11.06
CA GLU A 156 17.50 -4.07 -9.79
C GLU A 156 16.86 -2.87 -9.09
N LYS A 157 17.52 -1.70 -9.09
CA LYS A 157 17.03 -0.49 -8.40
C LYS A 157 15.72 -0.02 -8.99
N LYS A 158 15.61 0.03 -10.33
CA LYS A 158 14.36 0.39 -11.02
C LYS A 158 13.24 -0.61 -10.72
N ASN A 159 13.56 -1.90 -10.74
CA ASN A 159 12.60 -2.93 -10.43
C ASN A 159 12.12 -2.83 -8.98
N ALA A 160 13.02 -2.57 -8.03
CA ALA A 160 12.69 -2.34 -6.63
C ALA A 160 11.70 -1.19 -6.46
N LEU A 161 11.98 -0.01 -7.05
CA LEU A 161 11.11 1.16 -6.97
C LEU A 161 9.71 0.85 -7.49
N ILE A 162 9.60 0.16 -8.62
CA ILE A 162 8.30 -0.22 -9.18
C ILE A 162 7.54 -1.17 -8.25
N CYS A 163 8.22 -2.18 -7.64
CA CYS A 163 7.61 -3.06 -6.65
C CYS A 163 7.03 -2.28 -5.47
N TYR A 164 7.78 -1.34 -4.90
CA TYR A 164 7.32 -0.52 -3.78
C TYR A 164 6.15 0.40 -4.16
N ILE A 165 6.15 0.97 -5.37
CA ILE A 165 5.02 1.78 -5.87
C ILE A 165 3.76 0.93 -6.00
N ILE A 166 3.84 -0.25 -6.61
CA ILE A 166 2.70 -1.15 -6.79
C ILE A 166 2.19 -1.65 -5.42
N ALA A 167 3.10 -2.04 -4.52
CA ALA A 167 2.74 -2.43 -3.15
C ALA A 167 2.04 -1.28 -2.42
N GLY A 168 2.56 -0.04 -2.53
CA GLY A 168 1.93 1.15 -1.97
C GLY A 168 0.53 1.42 -2.53
N ALA A 169 0.32 1.23 -3.84
CA ALA A 169 -1.01 1.33 -4.46
C ALA A 169 -1.99 0.30 -3.89
N LEU A 170 -1.57 -0.95 -3.75
CA LEU A 170 -2.39 -2.02 -3.17
C LEU A 170 -2.72 -1.75 -1.70
N LEU A 171 -1.77 -1.20 -0.94
CA LEU A 171 -1.99 -0.81 0.45
C LEU A 171 -2.95 0.38 0.57
N GLY A 172 -2.88 1.35 -0.35
CA GLY A 172 -3.87 2.40 -0.46
C GLY A 172 -5.28 1.86 -0.70
N LEU A 173 -5.42 0.91 -1.64
CA LEU A 173 -6.68 0.21 -1.90
C LEU A 173 -7.15 -0.59 -0.67
N ALA A 174 -6.25 -1.33 -0.02
CA ALA A 174 -6.55 -2.07 1.19
C ALA A 174 -7.07 -1.15 2.31
N GLY A 175 -6.46 0.03 2.47
CA GLY A 175 -6.88 1.06 3.41
C GLY A 175 -8.29 1.57 3.13
N VAL A 176 -8.65 1.83 1.85
CA VAL A 176 -10.01 2.24 1.47
C VAL A 176 -11.03 1.17 1.80
N VAL A 177 -10.76 -0.10 1.49
CA VAL A 177 -11.67 -1.21 1.82
C VAL A 177 -11.77 -1.39 3.33
N TYR A 178 -10.66 -1.24 4.06
CA TYR A 178 -10.62 -1.32 5.52
C TYR A 178 -11.51 -0.26 6.16
N ILE A 179 -11.33 1.01 5.82
CA ILE A 179 -12.14 2.09 6.39
C ILE A 179 -13.60 2.00 5.96
N SER A 180 -13.86 1.51 4.75
CA SER A 180 -15.23 1.28 4.28
C SER A 180 -15.94 0.21 5.11
N LYS A 181 -15.21 -0.80 5.60
CA LYS A 181 -15.76 -1.87 6.44
C LYS A 181 -15.97 -1.45 7.89
N PHE A 182 -14.97 -0.79 8.48
CA PHE A 182 -14.96 -0.46 9.91
C PHE A 182 -15.44 0.96 10.21
N GLY A 183 -15.57 1.81 9.21
CA GLY A 183 -16.03 3.20 9.34
C GLY A 183 -15.03 4.14 10.00
N SER A 184 -13.96 3.60 10.60
CA SER A 184 -12.92 4.41 11.25
C SER A 184 -11.58 3.69 11.23
N VAL A 185 -10.51 4.49 11.19
CA VAL A 185 -9.14 4.04 11.42
C VAL A 185 -8.59 4.89 12.55
N SER A 186 -8.43 4.30 13.72
CA SER A 186 -7.84 4.94 14.90
C SER A 186 -6.98 3.92 15.62
N ARG A 187 -5.86 4.37 16.17
CA ARG A 187 -5.00 3.56 17.02
C ARG A 187 -5.42 3.62 18.51
N ARG A 188 -6.65 4.07 18.79
CA ARG A 188 -7.16 4.04 20.14
C ARG A 188 -7.44 2.60 20.53
N GLN A 189 -6.61 2.04 21.38
CA GLN A 189 -6.96 0.85 22.14
C GLN A 189 -8.09 1.26 23.11
N ASP A 190 -9.30 0.81 22.79
CA ASP A 190 -10.45 0.96 23.67
C ASP A 190 -10.30 -0.05 24.83
N TRP A 191 -9.55 0.35 25.83
CA TRP A 191 -9.54 -0.34 27.10
C TRP A 191 -9.91 0.61 28.26
N GLU A 192 -10.79 1.54 27.97
CA GLU A 192 -11.61 2.19 28.99
C GLU A 192 -12.95 1.46 29.05
N VAL A 193 -13.04 0.46 29.96
CA VAL A 193 -14.29 -0.05 30.53
C VAL A 193 -14.60 0.82 31.75
#